data_1d801a0f7a56b17a0ec16c2a37bdb408
#
_entry.id   1d801a0f7a56b17a0ec16c2a37bdb408
#
_cell.length_a   1.000
_cell.length_b   1.000
_cell.length_c   1.000
_cell.angle_alpha   90.00
_cell.angle_beta   90.00
_cell.angle_gamma   90.00
#
_symmetry.space_group_name_H-M   'P 1'
#
loop_
_entity.id
_entity.type
_entity.pdbx_description
1 polymer ?
#
loop_
_entity_poly.entity_id
_entity_poly.type
_entity_poly.pdbx_seq_one_letter_code
_entity_poly.pdbx_strand_id
1 'polypeptide(L)'
;MQKIFDAHLHLWDLEKIPISWIKDDEKLERNYDFFRMKQEYKEFEFIGAMYVEVNSDDLEKEALFALEQKKLHNLLFCLADFKHKEELSSFREVMHTSKKGAKRLFEADFEEKIEILKTFNIPFEACIKNEELGFLEKFLSKNPNLKVVLNHLGSPKINRLNEYKKDLSFLKKFSNLYIKLSIPDGFSQETPKEFIFELFAFLKENFSENKFIFGSNYPVAKITPAKWAKLIIESKIFDDLDKIFYKNALLIYKGG
;
A
#
# COMPACT_ATOMS: atom_id res chain seq x y z
N MET A 1 19.38 -14.35 5.78
CA MET A 1 17.97 -14.22 5.37
C MET A 1 17.72 -12.82 4.85
N GLN A 2 16.86 -12.66 3.84
CA GLN A 2 16.47 -11.35 3.35
C GLN A 2 15.67 -10.61 4.43
N LYS A 3 16.06 -9.35 4.72
CA LYS A 3 15.32 -8.47 5.60
C LYS A 3 14.05 -7.99 4.91
N ILE A 4 12.93 -7.95 5.63
CA ILE A 4 11.64 -7.46 5.13
C ILE A 4 11.01 -6.49 6.13
N PHE A 5 10.64 -5.32 5.64
CA PHE A 5 9.67 -4.41 6.23
C PHE A 5 8.40 -4.44 5.38
N ASP A 6 7.29 -4.91 5.93
CA ASP A 6 6.02 -4.95 5.22
C ASP A 6 5.30 -3.60 5.31
N ALA A 7 5.34 -2.82 4.25
CA ALA A 7 4.74 -1.48 4.24
C ALA A 7 3.23 -1.49 3.91
N HIS A 8 2.59 -2.65 3.89
CA HIS A 8 1.15 -2.74 3.63
C HIS A 8 0.55 -4.02 4.20
N LEU A 9 0.18 -3.98 5.46
CA LEU A 9 -0.58 -5.06 6.09
C LEU A 9 -1.77 -4.52 6.87
N HIS A 10 -2.74 -5.38 7.05
CA HIS A 10 -3.92 -5.12 7.85
C HIS A 10 -4.01 -6.09 9.02
N LEU A 11 -4.40 -5.58 10.16
CA LEU A 11 -4.71 -6.37 11.35
C LEU A 11 -6.08 -5.93 11.85
N TRP A 12 -6.83 -6.83 12.45
CA TRP A 12 -8.08 -6.48 13.09
C TRP A 12 -8.51 -7.49 14.16
N ASP A 13 -9.27 -6.96 15.08
CA ASP A 13 -10.00 -7.69 16.10
C ASP A 13 -11.47 -7.25 15.99
N LEU A 14 -12.34 -8.15 15.56
CA LEU A 14 -13.76 -7.86 15.28
C LEU A 14 -14.57 -7.52 16.55
N GLU A 15 -14.03 -7.81 17.74
CA GLU A 15 -14.62 -7.37 19.00
C GLU A 15 -14.30 -5.88 19.29
N LYS A 16 -13.20 -5.36 18.68
CA LYS A 16 -12.72 -3.99 18.91
C LYS A 16 -13.16 -3.03 17.81
N ILE A 17 -13.07 -3.46 16.54
CA ILE A 17 -13.37 -2.62 15.38
C ILE A 17 -14.41 -3.26 14.45
N PRO A 18 -15.51 -2.56 14.13
CA PRO A 18 -16.52 -3.06 13.21
C PRO A 18 -16.04 -2.93 11.76
N ILE A 19 -16.17 -4.01 10.98
CA ILE A 19 -15.74 -4.06 9.57
C ILE A 19 -16.84 -4.75 8.75
N SER A 20 -17.78 -3.99 8.21
CA SER A 20 -18.94 -4.57 7.52
C SER A 20 -18.61 -5.20 6.17
N TRP A 21 -17.57 -4.73 5.47
CA TRP A 21 -17.23 -5.22 4.14
C TRP A 21 -16.65 -6.65 4.10
N ILE A 22 -16.19 -7.19 5.25
CA ILE A 22 -15.72 -8.59 5.34
C ILE A 22 -16.81 -9.56 5.78
N LYS A 23 -18.00 -9.06 6.08
CA LYS A 23 -19.12 -9.90 6.53
C LYS A 23 -19.43 -10.97 5.46
N ASP A 24 -19.66 -12.18 5.91
CA ASP A 24 -19.91 -13.36 5.08
C ASP A 24 -18.71 -13.79 4.20
N ASP A 25 -17.51 -13.20 4.37
CA ASP A 25 -16.29 -13.70 3.74
C ASP A 25 -15.63 -14.75 4.65
N GLU A 26 -15.73 -16.03 4.28
CA GLU A 26 -15.23 -17.18 5.06
C GLU A 26 -13.76 -17.05 5.48
N LYS A 27 -12.94 -16.36 4.66
CA LYS A 27 -11.54 -16.15 4.97
C LYS A 27 -11.33 -14.97 5.89
N LEU A 28 -12.02 -13.85 5.65
CA LEU A 28 -11.72 -12.56 6.28
C LEU A 28 -12.53 -12.32 7.57
N GLU A 29 -13.72 -12.90 7.73
CA GLU A 29 -14.57 -12.71 8.91
C GLU A 29 -14.03 -13.49 10.14
N ARG A 30 -12.84 -13.11 10.60
CA ARG A 30 -12.16 -13.61 11.82
C ARG A 30 -11.04 -12.65 12.22
N ASN A 31 -10.52 -12.80 13.43
CA ASN A 31 -9.43 -11.96 13.91
C ASN A 31 -8.10 -12.26 13.20
N TYR A 32 -7.35 -11.20 12.91
CA TYR A 32 -6.00 -11.24 12.35
C TYR A 32 -5.05 -10.41 13.19
N ASP A 33 -4.27 -11.08 14.03
CA ASP A 33 -3.30 -10.46 14.93
C ASP A 33 -1.88 -10.42 14.36
N PHE A 34 -1.01 -9.70 15.06
CA PHE A 34 0.39 -9.55 14.70
C PHE A 34 1.17 -10.87 14.73
N PHE A 35 0.89 -11.75 15.69
CA PHE A 35 1.64 -13.00 15.81
C PHE A 35 1.32 -13.95 14.67
N ARG A 36 0.06 -14.04 14.28
CA ARG A 36 -0.38 -14.81 13.12
C ARG A 36 0.27 -14.27 11.84
N MET A 37 0.25 -12.96 11.64
CA MET A 37 0.91 -12.30 10.50
C MET A 37 2.41 -12.61 10.47
N LYS A 38 3.10 -12.51 11.61
CA LYS A 38 4.55 -12.77 11.69
C LYS A 38 4.91 -14.20 11.26
N GLN A 39 4.02 -15.18 11.44
CA GLN A 39 4.26 -16.56 10.98
C GLN A 39 4.37 -16.67 9.45
N GLU A 40 3.77 -15.74 8.70
CA GLU A 40 3.88 -15.69 7.24
C GLU A 40 5.31 -15.36 6.76
N TYR A 41 6.16 -14.86 7.65
CA TYR A 41 7.54 -14.42 7.36
C TYR A 41 8.64 -15.31 7.93
N LYS A 42 8.35 -16.57 8.30
CA LYS A 42 9.34 -17.49 8.91
C LYS A 42 10.65 -17.64 8.14
N GLU A 43 10.60 -17.53 6.81
CA GLU A 43 11.74 -17.71 5.92
C GLU A 43 12.52 -16.41 5.67
N PHE A 44 12.13 -15.33 6.31
CA PHE A 44 12.69 -13.99 6.16
C PHE A 44 13.07 -13.40 7.52
N GLU A 45 13.94 -12.41 7.51
CA GLU A 45 14.19 -11.58 8.69
C GLU A 45 13.15 -10.44 8.73
N PHE A 46 12.04 -10.67 9.41
CA PHE A 46 11.00 -9.66 9.58
C PHE A 46 11.48 -8.56 10.54
N ILE A 47 11.64 -7.33 10.04
CA ILE A 47 12.19 -6.20 10.80
C ILE A 47 11.16 -5.14 11.18
N GLY A 48 9.91 -5.28 10.74
CA GLY A 48 8.83 -4.37 11.07
C GLY A 48 7.78 -4.28 9.98
N ALA A 49 6.75 -3.49 10.25
CA ALA A 49 5.68 -3.28 9.29
C ALA A 49 4.96 -1.95 9.50
N MET A 50 4.12 -1.60 8.52
CA MET A 50 3.13 -0.55 8.62
C MET A 50 1.72 -1.16 8.61
N TYR A 51 0.98 -0.92 9.68
CA TYR A 51 -0.45 -1.13 9.70
C TYR A 51 -1.12 -0.13 8.74
N VAL A 52 -1.92 -0.63 7.85
CA VAL A 52 -2.74 0.20 6.94
C VAL A 52 -4.20 0.04 7.33
N GLU A 53 -4.94 1.14 7.34
CA GLU A 53 -6.35 1.15 7.72
C GLU A 53 -7.15 0.09 6.96
N VAL A 54 -8.18 -0.45 7.62
CA VAL A 54 -9.02 -1.54 7.09
C VAL A 54 -10.38 -1.04 6.57
N ASN A 55 -10.56 0.28 6.45
CA ASN A 55 -11.83 0.90 6.11
C ASN A 55 -12.96 0.44 7.06
N SER A 56 -12.67 0.56 8.36
CA SER A 56 -13.63 0.26 9.43
C SER A 56 -14.87 1.16 9.33
N ASP A 57 -16.01 0.66 9.79
CA ASP A 57 -17.24 1.46 9.91
C ASP A 57 -17.14 2.53 11.02
N ASP A 58 -16.10 2.44 11.88
CA ASP A 58 -15.82 3.37 12.97
C ASP A 58 -14.32 3.75 12.95
N LEU A 59 -14.00 4.89 12.32
CA LEU A 59 -12.63 5.36 12.15
C LEU A 59 -11.94 5.68 13.49
N GLU A 60 -12.69 6.10 14.51
CA GLU A 60 -12.12 6.40 15.83
C GLU A 60 -11.69 5.13 16.55
N LYS A 61 -12.53 4.08 16.55
CA LYS A 61 -12.14 2.77 17.08
C LYS A 61 -10.96 2.17 16.32
N GLU A 62 -10.93 2.30 15.01
CA GLU A 62 -9.79 1.85 14.22
C GLU A 62 -8.51 2.60 14.59
N ALA A 63 -8.56 3.92 14.77
CA ALA A 63 -7.41 4.70 15.19
C ALA A 63 -6.89 4.28 16.58
N LEU A 64 -7.78 4.06 17.54
CA LEU A 64 -7.41 3.58 18.87
C LEU A 64 -6.78 2.18 18.82
N PHE A 65 -7.32 1.28 17.99
CA PHE A 65 -6.75 -0.04 17.75
C PHE A 65 -5.36 0.05 17.13
N ALA A 66 -5.17 0.90 16.12
CA ALA A 66 -3.87 1.10 15.49
C ALA A 66 -2.81 1.65 16.48
N LEU A 67 -3.19 2.59 17.33
CA LEU A 67 -2.32 3.11 18.39
C LEU A 67 -1.92 2.03 19.41
N GLU A 68 -2.86 1.13 19.77
CA GLU A 68 -2.57 -0.04 20.59
C GLU A 68 -1.54 -0.96 19.88
N GLN A 69 -1.74 -1.28 18.61
CA GLN A 69 -0.81 -2.11 17.84
C GLN A 69 0.58 -1.46 17.68
N LYS A 70 0.64 -0.14 17.48
CA LYS A 70 1.90 0.61 17.45
C LYS A 70 2.65 0.45 18.76
N LYS A 71 1.98 0.63 19.89
CA LYS A 71 2.57 0.52 21.23
C LYS A 71 3.05 -0.89 21.54
N LEU A 72 2.29 -1.92 21.17
CA LEU A 72 2.59 -3.32 21.45
C LEU A 72 3.70 -3.88 20.57
N HIS A 73 3.75 -3.49 19.30
CA HIS A 73 4.57 -4.14 18.26
C HIS A 73 5.51 -3.19 17.52
N ASN A 74 5.56 -1.92 17.94
CA ASN A 74 6.38 -0.88 17.28
C ASN A 74 6.09 -0.76 15.77
N LEU A 75 4.83 -0.82 15.40
CA LEU A 75 4.40 -0.65 14.00
C LEU A 75 4.33 0.83 13.61
N LEU A 76 4.64 1.11 12.34
CA LEU A 76 4.17 2.33 11.70
C LEU A 76 2.68 2.19 11.38
N PHE A 77 1.97 3.30 11.13
CA PHE A 77 0.59 3.20 10.70
C PHE A 77 0.15 4.28 9.72
N CYS A 78 -0.78 3.88 8.88
CA CYS A 78 -1.42 4.65 7.83
C CYS A 78 -2.93 4.62 8.06
N LEU A 79 -3.53 5.75 8.37
CA LEU A 79 -4.95 5.89 8.68
C LEU A 79 -5.62 6.97 7.84
N ALA A 80 -6.95 6.89 7.76
CA ALA A 80 -7.82 7.95 7.22
C ALA A 80 -8.22 8.99 8.27
N ASP A 81 -8.02 8.72 9.56
CA ASP A 81 -8.34 9.63 10.65
C ASP A 81 -7.24 10.67 10.88
N PHE A 82 -7.65 11.95 10.99
CA PHE A 82 -6.76 13.09 11.24
C PHE A 82 -6.66 13.53 12.69
N LYS A 83 -7.44 12.95 13.60
CA LYS A 83 -7.38 13.29 15.03
C LYS A 83 -5.99 13.00 15.63
N HIS A 84 -5.29 12.01 15.06
CA HIS A 84 -3.97 11.57 15.49
C HIS A 84 -2.88 11.83 14.45
N LYS A 85 -2.99 12.94 13.71
CA LYS A 85 -2.09 13.24 12.58
C LYS A 85 -0.60 13.29 12.94
N GLU A 86 -0.25 13.71 14.16
CA GLU A 86 1.14 13.75 14.65
C GLU A 86 1.78 12.36 14.77
N GLU A 87 0.97 11.34 14.86
CA GLU A 87 1.39 9.94 15.00
C GLU A 87 1.42 9.19 13.66
N LEU A 88 0.84 9.78 12.59
CA LEU A 88 0.74 9.14 11.28
C LEU A 88 2.11 9.00 10.61
N SER A 89 2.39 7.81 10.09
CA SER A 89 3.51 7.57 9.18
C SER A 89 3.10 7.75 7.72
N SER A 90 1.81 7.65 7.42
CA SER A 90 1.19 7.89 6.12
C SER A 90 -0.31 8.10 6.29
N PHE A 91 -0.96 8.63 5.26
CA PHE A 91 -2.41 8.83 5.22
C PHE A 91 -3.01 8.11 4.02
N ARG A 92 -4.12 7.41 4.21
CA ARG A 92 -4.91 6.79 3.15
C ARG A 92 -6.40 7.05 3.36
N GLU A 93 -7.09 7.35 2.27
CA GLU A 93 -8.55 7.29 2.17
C GLU A 93 -8.89 6.33 1.02
N VAL A 94 -9.72 5.31 1.28
CA VAL A 94 -10.06 4.29 0.28
C VAL A 94 -10.94 4.89 -0.81
N MET A 95 -10.41 4.98 -2.03
CA MET A 95 -11.10 5.58 -3.17
C MET A 95 -11.62 4.56 -4.16
N HIS A 96 -10.95 3.43 -4.32
CA HIS A 96 -11.28 2.43 -5.34
C HIS A 96 -12.66 1.77 -5.14
N THR A 97 -13.22 1.80 -3.92
CA THR A 97 -14.57 1.34 -3.60
C THR A 97 -15.57 2.48 -3.48
N SER A 98 -15.09 3.73 -3.43
CA SER A 98 -15.94 4.90 -3.32
C SER A 98 -16.73 5.15 -4.62
N LYS A 99 -17.98 5.63 -4.51
CA LYS A 99 -18.79 6.07 -5.67
C LYS A 99 -18.13 7.22 -6.44
N LYS A 100 -17.31 8.04 -5.80
CA LYS A 100 -16.59 9.16 -6.40
C LYS A 100 -15.29 8.73 -7.07
N GLY A 101 -14.73 7.59 -6.67
CA GLY A 101 -13.45 7.12 -7.16
C GLY A 101 -12.34 8.16 -6.97
N ALA A 102 -11.40 8.22 -7.91
CA ALA A 102 -10.29 9.17 -7.87
C ALA A 102 -10.69 10.64 -8.08
N LYS A 103 -11.94 10.96 -8.42
CA LYS A 103 -12.44 12.34 -8.41
C LYS A 103 -12.41 12.96 -7.02
N ARG A 104 -12.43 12.14 -5.98
CA ARG A 104 -12.27 12.52 -4.57
C ARG A 104 -11.01 13.35 -4.32
N LEU A 105 -9.94 13.12 -5.07
CA LEU A 105 -8.67 13.85 -4.99
C LEU A 105 -8.80 15.37 -5.22
N PHE A 106 -9.91 15.84 -5.77
CA PHE A 106 -10.15 17.24 -6.14
C PHE A 106 -11.31 17.87 -5.38
N GLU A 107 -11.78 17.22 -4.32
CA GLU A 107 -12.82 17.80 -3.45
C GLU A 107 -12.18 18.75 -2.42
N ALA A 108 -12.89 19.83 -2.07
CA ALA A 108 -12.37 20.88 -1.23
C ALA A 108 -11.88 20.38 0.15
N ASP A 109 -12.67 19.51 0.80
CA ASP A 109 -12.28 18.91 2.08
C ASP A 109 -11.08 17.98 1.98
N PHE A 110 -10.89 17.34 0.81
CA PHE A 110 -9.68 16.52 0.57
C PHE A 110 -8.46 17.41 0.30
N GLU A 111 -8.62 18.53 -0.39
CA GLU A 111 -7.54 19.51 -0.59
C GLU A 111 -7.06 20.08 0.74
N GLU A 112 -7.95 20.36 1.70
CA GLU A 112 -7.57 20.76 3.06
C GLU A 112 -6.72 19.69 3.76
N LYS A 113 -7.08 18.42 3.64
CA LYS A 113 -6.27 17.31 4.15
C LYS A 113 -4.88 17.30 3.53
N ILE A 114 -4.77 17.51 2.22
CA ILE A 114 -3.48 17.53 1.51
C ILE A 114 -2.55 18.65 2.03
N GLU A 115 -3.08 19.82 2.35
CA GLU A 115 -2.26 20.90 2.95
C GLU A 115 -1.73 20.50 4.34
N ILE A 116 -2.52 19.78 5.13
CA ILE A 116 -2.06 19.22 6.41
C ILE A 116 -0.94 18.19 6.17
N LEU A 117 -1.11 17.27 5.21
CA LEU A 117 -0.08 16.28 4.89
C LEU A 117 1.25 16.92 4.48
N LYS A 118 1.20 17.97 3.67
CA LYS A 118 2.39 18.74 3.29
C LYS A 118 3.07 19.40 4.50
N THR A 119 2.28 20.00 5.41
CA THR A 119 2.77 20.67 6.61
C THR A 119 3.52 19.69 7.53
N PHE A 120 3.01 18.47 7.69
CA PHE A 120 3.59 17.45 8.55
C PHE A 120 4.54 16.51 7.80
N ASN A 121 4.79 16.73 6.50
CA ASN A 121 5.58 15.84 5.63
C ASN A 121 5.11 14.38 5.65
N ILE A 122 3.79 14.17 5.74
CA ILE A 122 3.15 12.84 5.77
C ILE A 122 2.87 12.40 4.33
N PRO A 123 3.34 11.23 3.88
CA PRO A 123 3.03 10.68 2.57
C PRO A 123 1.54 10.37 2.39
N PHE A 124 1.04 10.55 1.18
CA PHE A 124 -0.31 10.13 0.78
C PHE A 124 -0.27 8.78 0.07
N GLU A 125 -1.06 7.82 0.54
CA GLU A 125 -1.26 6.50 -0.06
C GLU A 125 -2.43 6.53 -1.05
N ALA A 126 -2.13 6.52 -2.34
CA ALA A 126 -3.12 6.55 -3.40
C ALA A 126 -3.64 5.14 -3.72
N CYS A 127 -4.81 4.78 -3.18
CA CYS A 127 -5.50 3.52 -3.45
C CYS A 127 -6.62 3.75 -4.47
N ILE A 128 -6.28 3.70 -5.77
CA ILE A 128 -7.15 4.03 -6.90
C ILE A 128 -7.13 2.92 -7.95
N LYS A 129 -8.15 2.92 -8.83
CA LYS A 129 -8.24 1.95 -9.93
C LYS A 129 -7.30 2.31 -11.07
N ASN A 130 -6.87 1.30 -11.83
CA ASN A 130 -6.05 1.47 -13.03
C ASN A 130 -6.65 2.50 -14.02
N GLU A 131 -7.95 2.43 -14.25
CA GLU A 131 -8.65 3.31 -15.18
C GLU A 131 -8.69 4.79 -14.74
N GLU A 132 -8.27 5.06 -13.51
CA GLU A 132 -8.29 6.38 -12.89
C GLU A 132 -6.89 7.00 -12.75
N LEU A 133 -5.82 6.38 -13.29
CA LEU A 133 -4.44 6.88 -13.21
C LEU A 133 -4.27 8.28 -13.82
N GLY A 134 -5.13 8.67 -14.79
CA GLY A 134 -5.15 10.04 -15.32
C GLY A 134 -5.56 11.11 -14.29
N PHE A 135 -6.35 10.75 -13.26
CA PHE A 135 -6.62 11.66 -12.14
C PHE A 135 -5.39 11.79 -11.25
N LEU A 136 -4.65 10.69 -11.03
CA LEU A 136 -3.41 10.72 -10.27
C LEU A 136 -2.35 11.59 -10.94
N GLU A 137 -2.24 11.57 -12.26
CA GLU A 137 -1.35 12.45 -13.02
C GLU A 137 -1.64 13.93 -12.74
N LYS A 138 -2.91 14.33 -12.81
CA LYS A 138 -3.34 15.70 -12.51
C LYS A 138 -3.06 16.07 -11.06
N PHE A 139 -3.31 15.15 -10.14
CA PHE A 139 -3.06 15.34 -8.72
C PHE A 139 -1.58 15.53 -8.40
N LEU A 140 -0.70 14.69 -8.96
CA LEU A 140 0.75 14.80 -8.82
C LEU A 140 1.29 16.13 -9.37
N SER A 141 0.78 16.56 -10.53
CA SER A 141 1.14 17.84 -11.13
C SER A 141 0.79 19.04 -10.24
N LYS A 142 -0.35 18.97 -9.54
CA LYS A 142 -0.82 20.00 -8.60
C LYS A 142 -0.04 20.00 -7.27
N ASN A 143 0.53 18.84 -6.89
CA ASN A 143 1.14 18.61 -5.58
C ASN A 143 2.60 18.11 -5.67
N PRO A 144 3.54 18.86 -6.30
CA PRO A 144 4.90 18.37 -6.57
C PRO A 144 5.74 18.10 -5.30
N ASN A 145 5.39 18.72 -4.18
CA ASN A 145 6.10 18.58 -2.90
C ASN A 145 5.51 17.49 -1.98
N LEU A 146 4.38 16.90 -2.35
CA LEU A 146 3.78 15.82 -1.57
C LEU A 146 4.34 14.47 -2.02
N LYS A 147 4.87 13.65 -1.11
CA LYS A 147 5.19 12.27 -1.40
C LYS A 147 3.89 11.47 -1.62
N VAL A 148 3.76 10.81 -2.75
CA VAL A 148 2.58 10.00 -3.10
C VAL A 148 3.01 8.56 -3.36
N VAL A 149 2.35 7.61 -2.71
CA VAL A 149 2.62 6.18 -2.85
C VAL A 149 1.43 5.51 -3.52
N LEU A 150 1.59 5.06 -4.75
CA LEU A 150 0.57 4.30 -5.48
C LEU A 150 0.49 2.88 -4.95
N ASN A 151 -0.64 2.50 -4.35
CA ASN A 151 -0.86 1.18 -3.78
C ASN A 151 -1.07 0.12 -4.86
N HIS A 152 -0.75 -1.13 -4.53
CA HIS A 152 -1.08 -2.32 -5.31
C HIS A 152 -0.70 -2.23 -6.79
N LEU A 153 0.50 -1.68 -7.08
CA LEU A 153 0.98 -1.48 -8.46
C LEU A 153 0.05 -0.59 -9.31
N GLY A 154 -0.93 0.12 -8.71
CA GLY A 154 -2.00 0.80 -9.45
C GLY A 154 -3.07 -0.14 -9.98
N SER A 155 -3.26 -1.30 -9.35
CA SER A 155 -4.32 -2.29 -9.61
C SER A 155 -4.36 -2.79 -11.07
N PRO A 156 -3.24 -3.36 -11.60
CA PRO A 156 -3.19 -3.89 -12.95
C PRO A 156 -4.18 -5.04 -13.16
N LYS A 157 -4.76 -5.14 -14.36
CA LYS A 157 -5.64 -6.24 -14.76
C LYS A 157 -5.01 -7.02 -15.91
N ILE A 158 -5.08 -8.36 -15.85
CA ILE A 158 -4.47 -9.26 -16.83
C ILE A 158 -4.94 -8.93 -18.26
N ASN A 159 -6.23 -8.72 -18.45
CA ASN A 159 -6.86 -8.44 -19.73
C ASN A 159 -6.71 -6.98 -20.22
N ARG A 160 -6.01 -6.12 -19.46
CA ARG A 160 -5.81 -4.69 -19.78
C ARG A 160 -4.37 -4.23 -19.56
N LEU A 161 -3.42 -5.14 -19.74
CA LEU A 161 -2.01 -4.85 -19.45
C LEU A 161 -1.43 -3.73 -20.32
N ASN A 162 -1.81 -3.68 -21.60
CA ASN A 162 -1.29 -2.66 -22.50
C ASN A 162 -1.78 -1.25 -22.14
N GLU A 163 -3.06 -1.11 -21.80
CA GLU A 163 -3.63 0.15 -21.33
C GLU A 163 -2.98 0.57 -20.01
N TYR A 164 -2.84 -0.38 -19.07
CA TYR A 164 -2.16 -0.14 -17.81
C TYR A 164 -0.73 0.37 -18.01
N LYS A 165 0.07 -0.30 -18.85
CA LYS A 165 1.44 0.13 -19.14
C LYS A 165 1.48 1.53 -19.73
N LYS A 166 0.58 1.84 -20.67
CA LYS A 166 0.44 3.16 -21.27
C LYS A 166 0.13 4.21 -20.20
N ASP A 167 -0.91 3.99 -19.39
CA ASP A 167 -1.38 4.96 -18.40
C ASP A 167 -0.35 5.18 -17.29
N LEU A 168 0.30 4.10 -16.81
CA LEU A 168 1.32 4.21 -15.79
C LEU A 168 2.60 4.90 -16.31
N SER A 169 2.94 4.73 -17.61
CA SER A 169 4.14 5.34 -18.18
C SER A 169 4.10 6.87 -18.15
N PHE A 170 2.93 7.50 -18.18
CA PHE A 170 2.80 8.96 -18.03
C PHE A 170 3.21 9.45 -16.64
N LEU A 171 3.19 8.58 -15.64
CA LEU A 171 3.53 8.94 -14.27
C LEU A 171 5.03 8.91 -13.98
N LYS A 172 5.87 8.36 -14.88
CA LYS A 172 7.32 8.25 -14.67
C LYS A 172 8.06 9.57 -14.52
N LYS A 173 7.47 10.66 -15.01
CA LYS A 173 8.01 12.03 -14.92
C LYS A 173 7.95 12.62 -13.51
N PHE A 174 7.16 12.04 -12.60
CA PHE A 174 6.95 12.58 -11.27
C PHE A 174 7.96 12.05 -10.25
N SER A 175 8.86 12.91 -9.79
CA SER A 175 9.89 12.55 -8.81
C SER A 175 9.33 12.24 -7.42
N ASN A 176 8.14 12.74 -7.10
CA ASN A 176 7.43 12.55 -5.84
C ASN A 176 6.50 11.31 -5.81
N LEU A 177 6.43 10.54 -6.90
CA LEU A 177 5.68 9.28 -6.96
C LEU A 177 6.56 8.10 -6.53
N TYR A 178 5.99 7.24 -5.70
CA TYR A 178 6.49 5.93 -5.31
C TYR A 178 5.45 4.87 -5.65
N ILE A 179 5.87 3.63 -5.84
CA ILE A 179 4.99 2.51 -6.23
C ILE A 179 5.14 1.40 -5.20
N LYS A 180 4.04 1.07 -4.55
CA LYS A 180 4.01 -0.04 -3.61
C LYS A 180 3.81 -1.35 -4.37
N LEU A 181 4.81 -2.22 -4.31
CA LEU A 181 4.75 -3.59 -4.80
C LEU A 181 3.92 -4.43 -3.82
N SER A 182 2.73 -3.97 -3.49
CA SER A 182 1.77 -4.73 -2.70
C SER A 182 0.81 -5.49 -3.62
N ILE A 183 0.36 -6.66 -3.16
CA ILE A 183 -0.43 -7.58 -3.97
C ILE A 183 -1.76 -6.93 -4.37
N PRO A 184 -2.09 -6.83 -5.67
CA PRO A 184 -3.38 -6.34 -6.12
C PRO A 184 -4.52 -7.31 -5.76
N ASP A 185 -5.72 -6.78 -5.50
CA ASP A 185 -6.89 -7.58 -5.12
C ASP A 185 -7.29 -8.64 -6.15
N GLY A 186 -7.06 -8.34 -7.44
CA GLY A 186 -7.34 -9.26 -8.54
C GLY A 186 -6.34 -10.42 -8.71
N PHE A 187 -5.23 -10.43 -7.93
CA PHE A 187 -4.22 -11.50 -8.04
C PHE A 187 -4.55 -12.66 -7.10
N SER A 188 -4.29 -13.88 -7.60
CA SER A 188 -4.50 -15.11 -6.84
C SER A 188 -3.34 -16.09 -7.05
N GLN A 189 -3.46 -17.28 -6.49
CA GLN A 189 -2.48 -18.36 -6.67
C GLN A 189 -2.37 -18.82 -8.14
N GLU A 190 -3.42 -18.60 -8.94
CA GLU A 190 -3.51 -18.94 -10.37
C GLU A 190 -3.00 -17.80 -11.28
N THR A 191 -2.67 -16.64 -10.74
CA THR A 191 -2.10 -15.54 -11.55
C THR A 191 -0.78 -16.00 -12.16
N PRO A 192 -0.64 -15.99 -13.52
CA PRO A 192 0.57 -16.48 -14.19
C PRO A 192 1.82 -15.73 -13.72
N LYS A 193 2.88 -16.46 -13.40
CA LYS A 193 4.17 -15.86 -13.01
C LYS A 193 4.72 -14.96 -14.11
N GLU A 194 4.58 -15.37 -15.35
CA GLU A 194 5.03 -14.63 -16.54
C GLU A 194 4.39 -13.25 -16.59
N PHE A 195 3.10 -13.16 -16.29
CA PHE A 195 2.39 -11.88 -16.22
C PHE A 195 2.95 -10.99 -15.08
N ILE A 196 3.20 -11.56 -13.91
CA ILE A 196 3.78 -10.82 -12.76
C ILE A 196 5.19 -10.33 -13.12
N PHE A 197 6.00 -11.18 -13.75
CA PHE A 197 7.36 -10.83 -14.15
C PHE A 197 7.38 -9.78 -15.26
N GLU A 198 6.43 -9.83 -16.19
CA GLU A 198 6.25 -8.80 -17.21
C GLU A 198 5.91 -7.43 -16.59
N LEU A 199 5.07 -7.42 -15.54
CA LEU A 199 4.80 -6.20 -14.77
C LEU A 199 6.05 -5.65 -14.09
N PHE A 200 6.83 -6.50 -13.42
CA PHE A 200 8.05 -6.09 -12.75
C PHE A 200 9.09 -5.56 -13.73
N ALA A 201 9.26 -6.22 -14.89
CA ALA A 201 10.17 -5.76 -15.94
C ALA A 201 9.75 -4.37 -16.46
N PHE A 202 8.47 -4.18 -16.75
CA PHE A 202 7.94 -2.88 -17.17
C PHE A 202 8.18 -1.79 -16.12
N LEU A 203 7.96 -2.09 -14.85
CA LEU A 203 8.20 -1.15 -13.75
C LEU A 203 9.69 -0.77 -13.65
N LYS A 204 10.59 -1.76 -13.68
CA LYS A 204 12.04 -1.55 -13.63
C LYS A 204 12.56 -0.73 -14.80
N GLU A 205 12.00 -0.92 -16.00
CA GLU A 205 12.34 -0.15 -17.19
C GLU A 205 11.94 1.33 -17.10
N ASN A 206 10.80 1.61 -16.46
CA ASN A 206 10.21 2.95 -16.44
C ASN A 206 10.46 3.75 -15.16
N PHE A 207 10.81 3.09 -14.05
CA PHE A 207 11.02 3.74 -12.75
C PHE A 207 12.31 3.28 -12.09
N SER A 208 12.93 4.19 -11.33
CA SER A 208 14.09 3.85 -10.49
C SER A 208 13.69 2.91 -9.34
N GLU A 209 14.57 1.98 -8.97
CA GLU A 209 14.36 1.09 -7.81
C GLU A 209 14.17 1.84 -6.49
N ASN A 210 14.66 3.07 -6.38
CA ASN A 210 14.41 3.93 -5.22
C ASN A 210 12.92 4.31 -5.05
N LYS A 211 12.06 3.95 -6.02
CA LYS A 211 10.63 4.24 -6.00
C LYS A 211 9.77 3.06 -5.58
N PHE A 212 10.32 1.86 -5.42
CA PHE A 212 9.55 0.67 -5.11
C PHE A 212 9.58 0.34 -3.63
N ILE A 213 8.43 -0.04 -3.10
CA ILE A 213 8.22 -0.35 -1.68
C ILE A 213 7.47 -1.68 -1.59
N PHE A 214 8.02 -2.66 -0.87
CA PHE A 214 7.36 -3.93 -0.62
C PHE A 214 6.12 -3.77 0.29
N GLY A 215 5.07 -4.56 0.01
CA GLY A 215 3.91 -4.73 0.87
C GLY A 215 3.17 -6.01 0.53
N SER A 216 2.55 -6.65 1.52
CA SER A 216 1.87 -7.94 1.32
C SER A 216 0.39 -7.83 1.02
N ASN A 217 -0.27 -6.76 1.47
CA ASN A 217 -1.73 -6.67 1.51
C ASN A 217 -2.36 -7.82 2.34
N TYR A 218 -1.63 -8.32 3.35
CA TYR A 218 -2.13 -9.34 4.28
C TYR A 218 -3.24 -8.78 5.16
N PRO A 219 -4.29 -9.53 5.48
CA PRO A 219 -4.66 -10.86 5.00
C PRO A 219 -5.59 -10.84 3.77
N VAL A 220 -5.86 -9.66 3.22
CA VAL A 220 -6.81 -9.42 2.14
C VAL A 220 -6.37 -10.15 0.86
N ALA A 221 -5.09 -10.10 0.54
CA ALA A 221 -4.54 -10.76 -0.63
C ALA A 221 -4.74 -12.27 -0.64
N LYS A 222 -4.94 -12.84 -1.84
CA LYS A 222 -5.07 -14.28 -2.07
C LYS A 222 -3.72 -15.01 -2.25
N ILE A 223 -2.62 -14.26 -2.32
CA ILE A 223 -1.24 -14.77 -2.33
C ILE A 223 -0.66 -14.51 -0.95
N THR A 224 0.07 -15.47 -0.37
CA THR A 224 0.69 -15.28 0.95
C THR A 224 1.87 -14.30 0.88
N PRO A 225 2.17 -13.57 1.97
CA PRO A 225 3.31 -12.65 2.04
C PRO A 225 4.63 -13.29 1.60
N ALA A 226 4.95 -14.48 2.13
CA ALA A 226 6.17 -15.19 1.77
C ALA A 226 6.24 -15.55 0.28
N LYS A 227 5.13 -16.01 -0.31
CA LYS A 227 5.09 -16.35 -1.74
C LYS A 227 5.29 -15.10 -2.61
N TRP A 228 4.68 -13.97 -2.24
CA TRP A 228 4.85 -12.73 -2.95
C TRP A 228 6.31 -12.23 -2.91
N ALA A 229 6.92 -12.24 -1.73
CA ALA A 229 8.33 -11.90 -1.58
C ALA A 229 9.24 -12.82 -2.42
N LYS A 230 8.97 -14.14 -2.43
CA LYS A 230 9.69 -15.10 -3.27
C LYS A 230 9.54 -14.80 -4.76
N LEU A 231 8.35 -14.41 -5.25
CA LEU A 231 8.14 -14.02 -6.65
C LEU A 231 8.99 -12.82 -7.04
N ILE A 232 9.12 -11.82 -6.16
CA ILE A 232 10.00 -10.67 -6.40
C ILE A 232 11.46 -11.11 -6.51
N ILE A 233 11.93 -11.98 -5.61
CA ILE A 233 13.31 -12.50 -5.63
C ILE A 233 13.56 -13.39 -6.86
N GLU A 234 12.65 -14.32 -7.14
CA GLU A 234 12.74 -15.28 -8.26
C GLU A 234 12.72 -14.60 -9.62
N SER A 235 12.09 -13.42 -9.72
CA SER A 235 12.04 -12.66 -10.98
C SER A 235 13.42 -12.24 -11.47
N LYS A 236 14.38 -12.02 -10.56
CA LYS A 236 15.73 -11.52 -10.85
C LYS A 236 15.75 -10.20 -11.63
N ILE A 237 14.68 -9.42 -11.53
CA ILE A 237 14.50 -8.17 -12.27
C ILE A 237 15.12 -7.01 -11.51
N PHE A 238 15.02 -7.02 -10.18
CA PHE A 238 15.52 -5.94 -9.33
C PHE A 238 16.96 -6.22 -8.88
N ASP A 239 17.82 -5.18 -8.95
CA ASP A 239 19.23 -5.29 -8.62
C ASP A 239 19.51 -5.17 -7.12
N ASP A 240 18.78 -4.30 -6.41
CA ASP A 240 18.92 -4.05 -4.96
C ASP A 240 17.63 -4.44 -4.22
N LEU A 241 17.56 -5.71 -3.83
CA LEU A 241 16.41 -6.23 -3.07
C LEU A 241 16.23 -5.56 -1.71
N ASP A 242 17.31 -5.10 -1.08
CA ASP A 242 17.24 -4.38 0.19
C ASP A 242 16.47 -3.05 0.04
N LYS A 243 16.64 -2.34 -1.08
CA LYS A 243 15.83 -1.15 -1.38
C LYS A 243 14.36 -1.49 -1.45
N ILE A 244 14.02 -2.53 -2.21
CA ILE A 244 12.65 -2.97 -2.42
C ILE A 244 12.00 -3.40 -1.11
N PHE A 245 12.70 -4.25 -0.33
CA PHE A 245 12.11 -4.90 0.82
C PHE A 245 12.08 -4.07 2.10
N TYR A 246 12.96 -3.06 2.26
CA TYR A 246 12.93 -2.28 3.50
C TYR A 246 13.51 -0.86 3.43
N LYS A 247 14.63 -0.61 2.71
CA LYS A 247 15.32 0.68 2.79
C LYS A 247 14.43 1.84 2.32
N ASN A 248 13.73 1.67 1.19
CA ASN A 248 12.85 2.69 0.64
C ASN A 248 11.67 2.97 1.57
N ALA A 249 11.06 1.93 2.14
CA ALA A 249 9.96 2.10 3.09
C ALA A 249 10.40 2.91 4.31
N LEU A 250 11.54 2.54 4.90
CA LEU A 250 12.06 3.26 6.08
C LEU A 250 12.41 4.71 5.77
N LEU A 251 12.99 5.00 4.59
CA LEU A 251 13.28 6.36 4.15
C LEU A 251 12.02 7.22 3.97
N ILE A 252 10.96 6.63 3.43
CA ILE A 252 9.74 7.38 3.09
C ILE A 252 8.87 7.62 4.33
N TYR A 253 8.70 6.60 5.18
CA TYR A 253 7.73 6.62 6.27
C TYR A 253 8.29 7.01 7.64
N LYS A 254 9.60 6.81 7.89
CA LYS A 254 10.21 7.24 9.18
C LYS A 254 10.80 8.65 9.12
N GLY A 255 10.86 9.24 7.93
CA GLY A 255 11.60 10.48 7.72
C GLY A 255 13.11 10.23 7.85
N GLY A 256 13.92 10.52 6.84
CA GLY A 256 15.37 10.46 6.98
C GLY A 256 15.88 11.46 7.98
#